data_16db80c6a7bc0f6b9cfc6f0b71d5b45e
#
_entry.id   16db80c6a7bc0f6b9cfc6f0b71d5b45e
#
_cell.length_a   1.000
_cell.length_b   1.000
_cell.length_c   1.000
_cell.angle_alpha   90.00
_cell.angle_beta   90.00
_cell.angle_gamma   90.00
#
_symmetry.space_group_name_H-M   'P 1'
#
loop_
_entity.id
_entity.type
_entity.pdbx_description
1 polymer ?
#
loop_
_entity_poly.entity_id
_entity_poly.type
_entity_poly.pdbx_seq_one_letter_code
_entity_poly.pdbx_strand_id
1 'polypeptide(L)'
;MPKSIIITKNGGPEVLELQDVNVGSPGPDEIKVTNHAIGLNYIDTYHRSGLYPVKLPSGIGLEAAGKVDEVGSNVTEFNKGDNIAYASIPLGAYAQQRIIPAKIAIKVPDGISHEIAAIAAIS
;
A
#
# COMPACT_ATOMS: atom_id res chain seq x y z
N MET A 1 -6.14 -15.71 4.57
CA MET A 1 -5.52 -14.92 3.47
C MET A 1 -5.75 -13.43 3.71
N PRO A 2 -4.75 -12.59 3.46
CA PRO A 2 -4.97 -11.13 3.54
C PRO A 2 -6.03 -10.67 2.55
N LYS A 3 -6.70 -9.59 2.89
CA LYS A 3 -7.74 -9.00 2.04
C LYS A 3 -7.25 -7.70 1.42
N SER A 4 -7.76 -7.40 0.24
CA SER A 4 -7.47 -6.19 -0.51
C SER A 4 -8.74 -5.67 -1.19
N ILE A 5 -8.81 -4.36 -1.37
CA ILE A 5 -9.88 -3.74 -2.17
C ILE A 5 -9.39 -3.66 -3.61
N ILE A 6 -10.14 -4.28 -4.51
CA ILE A 6 -9.82 -4.36 -5.94
C ILE A 6 -11.00 -3.78 -6.72
N ILE A 7 -10.71 -3.07 -7.81
CA ILE A 7 -11.72 -2.68 -8.78
C ILE A 7 -11.47 -3.43 -10.09
N THR A 8 -12.54 -3.93 -10.68
CA THR A 8 -12.49 -4.61 -12.00
C THR A 8 -13.11 -3.76 -13.09
N LYS A 9 -13.78 -2.68 -12.72
CA LYS A 9 -14.37 -1.67 -13.60
C LYS A 9 -14.38 -0.33 -12.91
N ASN A 10 -14.50 0.75 -13.68
CA ASN A 10 -14.64 2.09 -13.12
C ASN A 10 -16.08 2.37 -12.70
N GLY A 11 -16.27 3.26 -11.75
CA GLY A 11 -17.60 3.67 -11.29
C GLY A 11 -17.58 4.34 -9.93
N GLY A 12 -18.69 4.31 -9.26
CA GLY A 12 -18.86 4.82 -7.90
C GLY A 12 -18.41 3.81 -6.85
N PRO A 13 -18.78 4.03 -5.58
CA PRO A 13 -18.35 3.14 -4.48
C PRO A 13 -18.74 1.66 -4.66
N GLU A 14 -19.75 1.39 -5.45
CA GLU A 14 -20.24 0.03 -5.72
C GLU A 14 -19.24 -0.85 -6.46
N VAL A 15 -18.22 -0.26 -7.11
CA VAL A 15 -17.19 -1.03 -7.82
C VAL A 15 -16.08 -1.54 -6.91
N LEU A 16 -16.02 -1.09 -5.66
CA LEU A 16 -15.03 -1.54 -4.69
C LEU A 16 -15.36 -2.96 -4.25
N GLU A 17 -14.41 -3.90 -4.45
CA GLU A 17 -14.59 -5.31 -4.11
C GLU A 17 -13.56 -5.73 -3.09
N LEU A 18 -14.02 -6.32 -1.99
CA LEU A 18 -13.14 -6.91 -0.99
C LEU A 18 -12.80 -8.34 -1.43
N GLN A 19 -11.53 -8.60 -1.68
CA GLN A 19 -11.05 -9.89 -2.18
C GLN A 19 -9.96 -10.47 -1.29
N ASP A 20 -9.94 -11.78 -1.15
CA ASP A 20 -8.79 -12.49 -0.60
C ASP A 20 -7.68 -12.51 -1.64
N VAL A 21 -6.45 -12.23 -1.22
CA VAL A 21 -5.30 -12.21 -2.12
C VAL A 21 -4.18 -13.07 -1.59
N ASN A 22 -3.44 -13.70 -2.50
CA ASN A 22 -2.20 -14.39 -2.17
C ASN A 22 -1.04 -13.44 -2.48
N VAL A 23 -0.45 -12.89 -1.43
CA VAL A 23 0.59 -11.86 -1.60
C VAL A 23 1.91 -12.43 -2.08
N GLY A 24 2.24 -13.66 -1.68
CA GLY A 24 3.51 -14.29 -2.06
C GLY A 24 4.71 -13.68 -1.35
N SER A 25 5.88 -13.79 -1.98
CA SER A 25 7.15 -13.29 -1.44
C SER A 25 7.64 -12.08 -2.23
N PRO A 26 8.36 -11.14 -1.59
CA PRO A 26 8.88 -9.96 -2.31
C PRO A 26 9.99 -10.35 -3.28
N GLY A 27 10.07 -9.64 -4.40
CA GLY A 27 11.21 -9.74 -5.31
C GLY A 27 12.47 -9.13 -4.69
N PRO A 28 13.61 -9.17 -5.41
CA PRO A 28 14.90 -8.75 -4.83
C PRO A 28 14.94 -7.34 -4.29
N ASP A 29 14.22 -6.40 -4.92
CA ASP A 29 14.23 -4.99 -4.55
C ASP A 29 12.92 -4.53 -3.89
N GLU A 30 12.15 -5.48 -3.38
CA GLU A 30 10.83 -5.24 -2.81
C GLU A 30 10.78 -5.62 -1.34
N ILE A 31 9.76 -5.11 -0.66
CA ILE A 31 9.44 -5.50 0.71
C ILE A 31 7.97 -5.88 0.81
N LYS A 32 7.68 -6.81 1.70
CA LYS A 32 6.31 -7.18 2.07
C LYS A 32 5.95 -6.43 3.34
N VAL A 33 4.80 -5.77 3.34
CA VAL A 33 4.35 -4.95 4.46
C VAL A 33 2.95 -5.32 4.89
N THR A 34 2.68 -5.25 6.20
CA THR A 34 1.32 -5.28 6.75
C THR A 34 0.94 -3.86 7.08
N ASN A 35 -0.13 -3.36 6.46
CA ASN A 35 -0.61 -2.01 6.69
C ASN A 35 -1.37 -1.93 8.02
N HIS A 36 -1.05 -0.94 8.82
CA HIS A 36 -1.72 -0.66 10.10
C HIS A 36 -2.60 0.58 10.04
N ALA A 37 -2.27 1.52 9.16
CA ALA A 37 -3.07 2.71 8.89
C ALA A 37 -3.03 3.00 7.40
N ILE A 38 -4.18 3.33 6.82
CA ILE A 38 -4.34 3.55 5.38
C ILE A 38 -4.93 4.94 5.19
N GLY A 39 -4.25 5.77 4.41
CA GLY A 39 -4.72 7.11 4.09
C GLY A 39 -5.75 7.08 2.96
N LEU A 40 -6.83 7.85 3.13
CA LEU A 40 -7.86 8.02 2.12
C LEU A 40 -7.69 9.41 1.49
N ASN A 41 -7.62 9.46 0.17
CA ASN A 41 -7.38 10.70 -0.57
C ASN A 41 -8.35 10.85 -1.72
N TYR A 42 -8.65 12.08 -2.13
CA TYR A 42 -9.54 12.34 -3.26
C TYR A 42 -9.05 11.68 -4.54
N ILE A 43 -7.74 11.58 -4.75
CA ILE A 43 -7.18 10.92 -5.94
C ILE A 43 -7.64 9.47 -6.05
N ASP A 44 -7.90 8.80 -4.93
CA ASP A 44 -8.39 7.41 -4.93
C ASP A 44 -9.75 7.32 -5.65
N THR A 45 -10.59 8.35 -5.49
CA THR A 45 -11.88 8.40 -6.19
C THR A 45 -11.69 8.64 -7.69
N TYR A 46 -10.65 9.38 -8.07
CA TYR A 46 -10.34 9.64 -9.48
C TYR A 46 -9.84 8.36 -10.18
N HIS A 47 -9.06 7.55 -9.51
CA HIS A 47 -8.66 6.24 -10.02
C HIS A 47 -9.85 5.30 -10.12
N ARG A 48 -10.72 5.30 -9.10
CA ARG A 48 -11.91 4.46 -9.08
C ARG A 48 -12.87 4.82 -10.22
N SER A 49 -13.15 6.12 -10.43
CA SER A 49 -14.11 6.58 -11.43
C SER A 49 -13.58 6.52 -12.85
N GLY A 50 -12.27 6.45 -13.04
CA GLY A 50 -11.63 6.48 -14.35
C GLY A 50 -11.25 7.87 -14.82
N LEU A 51 -11.45 8.92 -14.00
CA LEU A 51 -10.99 10.27 -14.33
C LEU A 51 -9.48 10.30 -14.57
N TYR A 52 -8.74 9.55 -13.74
CA TYR A 52 -7.33 9.25 -13.97
C TYR A 52 -7.24 7.76 -14.31
N PRO A 53 -7.03 7.41 -15.59
CA PRO A 53 -7.09 6.01 -16.02
C PRO A 53 -6.06 5.13 -15.34
N VAL A 54 -6.47 3.91 -14.97
CA VAL A 54 -5.61 2.86 -14.45
C VAL A 54 -5.88 1.57 -15.21
N LYS A 55 -4.88 0.69 -15.25
CA LYS A 55 -5.04 -0.62 -15.87
C LYS A 55 -5.86 -1.52 -14.93
N LEU A 56 -6.99 -2.00 -15.41
CA LEU A 56 -7.88 -2.87 -14.65
C LEU A 56 -7.58 -4.35 -14.89
N PRO A 57 -7.74 -5.23 -13.91
CA PRO A 57 -8.14 -4.94 -12.54
C PRO A 57 -7.03 -4.22 -11.78
N SER A 58 -7.38 -3.41 -10.79
CA SER A 58 -6.41 -2.61 -10.03
C SER A 58 -6.74 -2.58 -8.55
N GLY A 59 -5.70 -2.51 -7.73
CA GLY A 59 -5.84 -2.04 -6.36
C GLY A 59 -6.11 -0.55 -6.33
N ILE A 60 -6.46 -0.03 -5.19
CA ILE A 60 -6.75 1.38 -4.95
C ILE A 60 -5.91 1.86 -3.77
N GLY A 61 -5.58 3.14 -3.77
CA GLY A 61 -4.87 3.78 -2.68
C GLY A 61 -3.38 3.91 -2.91
N LEU A 62 -2.82 4.99 -2.41
CA LEU A 62 -1.41 5.34 -2.59
C LEU A 62 -0.63 5.35 -1.28
N GLU A 63 -1.33 5.43 -0.13
CA GLU A 63 -0.73 5.85 1.11
C GLU A 63 -1.08 4.92 2.25
N ALA A 64 -0.08 4.50 2.99
CA ALA A 64 -0.27 3.74 4.22
C ALA A 64 0.98 3.78 5.09
N ALA A 65 0.82 3.31 6.32
CA ALA A 65 1.92 3.05 7.24
C ALA A 65 1.71 1.70 7.90
N GLY A 66 2.78 0.98 8.15
CA GLY A 66 2.71 -0.34 8.75
C GLY A 66 4.08 -0.90 9.09
N LYS A 67 4.18 -2.22 9.10
CA LYS A 67 5.40 -2.92 9.45
C LYS A 67 5.89 -3.79 8.31
N VAL A 68 7.21 -3.87 8.20
CA VAL A 68 7.88 -4.77 7.26
C VAL A 68 7.76 -6.21 7.77
N ASP A 69 7.22 -7.09 6.94
CA ASP A 69 7.11 -8.52 7.24
C ASP A 69 8.28 -9.32 6.66
N GLU A 70 8.76 -8.91 5.49
CA GLU A 70 9.78 -9.63 4.74
C GLU A 70 10.49 -8.67 3.79
N VAL A 71 11.78 -8.88 3.55
CA VAL A 71 12.58 -8.05 2.64
C VAL A 71 13.15 -8.88 1.51
N GLY A 72 13.28 -8.28 0.33
CA GLY A 72 13.94 -8.89 -0.82
C GLY A 72 15.44 -9.00 -0.60
N SER A 73 16.10 -9.84 -1.41
CA SER A 73 17.52 -10.17 -1.23
C SER A 73 18.46 -9.00 -1.40
N ASN A 74 18.09 -7.97 -2.16
CA ASN A 74 18.91 -6.77 -2.37
C ASN A 74 18.59 -5.64 -1.38
N VAL A 75 17.59 -5.81 -0.52
CA VAL A 75 17.16 -4.76 0.41
C VAL A 75 18.03 -4.80 1.66
N THR A 76 18.72 -3.70 1.92
CA THR A 76 19.64 -3.58 3.07
C THR A 76 19.20 -2.51 4.06
N GLU A 77 18.37 -1.55 3.64
CA GLU A 77 17.94 -0.40 4.45
C GLU A 77 16.77 -0.70 5.38
N PHE A 78 16.09 -1.83 5.19
CA PHE A 78 14.96 -2.25 6.03
C PHE A 78 15.16 -3.64 6.59
N ASN A 79 14.58 -3.87 7.77
CA ASN A 79 14.56 -5.18 8.41
C ASN A 79 13.12 -5.55 8.80
N LYS A 80 12.87 -6.84 8.93
CA LYS A 80 11.58 -7.33 9.45
C LYS A 80 11.27 -6.65 10.79
N GLY A 81 10.03 -6.15 10.90
CA GLY A 81 9.56 -5.47 12.10
C GLY A 81 9.72 -3.96 12.06
N ASP A 82 10.45 -3.41 11.07
CA ASP A 82 10.59 -1.96 10.96
C ASP A 82 9.26 -1.29 10.67
N ASN A 83 9.02 -0.15 11.28
CA ASN A 83 7.89 0.70 10.96
C ASN A 83 8.22 1.55 9.74
N ILE A 84 7.32 1.55 8.76
CA ILE A 84 7.48 2.31 7.51
C ILE A 84 6.20 3.02 7.13
N ALA A 85 6.34 4.00 6.26
CA ALA A 85 5.23 4.66 5.60
C ALA A 85 5.57 4.84 4.11
N TYR A 86 4.55 4.96 3.29
CA TYR A 86 4.71 5.23 1.86
C TYR A 86 3.50 6.00 1.32
N ALA A 87 3.73 6.74 0.23
CA ALA A 87 2.69 7.57 -0.40
C ALA A 87 2.98 7.71 -1.90
N SER A 88 3.09 6.60 -2.61
CA SER A 88 3.42 6.62 -4.04
C SER A 88 2.85 5.40 -4.75
N ILE A 89 2.95 5.41 -6.09
CA ILE A 89 2.64 4.25 -6.91
C ILE A 89 3.66 3.12 -6.61
N PRO A 90 3.24 1.87 -6.79
CA PRO A 90 2.00 1.38 -7.40
C PRO A 90 0.78 1.46 -6.49
N LEU A 91 -0.41 1.53 -7.10
CA LEU A 91 -1.68 1.52 -6.38
C LEU A 91 -1.90 0.22 -5.62
N GLY A 92 -2.69 0.26 -4.56
CA GLY A 92 -3.05 -0.94 -3.81
C GLY A 92 -2.91 -0.81 -2.30
N ALA A 93 -2.83 0.42 -1.77
CA ALA A 93 -2.69 0.64 -0.33
C ALA A 93 -3.91 0.20 0.48
N TYR A 94 -5.11 0.08 -0.15
CA TYR A 94 -6.30 -0.46 0.51
C TYR A 94 -6.17 -1.99 0.59
N ALA A 95 -5.23 -2.45 1.40
CA ALA A 95 -4.91 -3.86 1.56
C ALA A 95 -4.40 -4.11 2.96
N GLN A 96 -4.65 -5.30 3.50
CA GLN A 96 -4.10 -5.70 4.80
C GLN A 96 -2.59 -5.95 4.69
N GLN A 97 -2.16 -6.55 3.59
CA GLN A 97 -0.77 -6.88 3.33
C GLN A 97 -0.49 -6.74 1.85
N ARG A 98 0.69 -6.25 1.49
CA ARG A 98 1.08 -6.11 0.09
C ARG A 98 2.60 -6.09 -0.08
N ILE A 99 3.03 -6.20 -1.32
CA ILE A 99 4.43 -6.03 -1.71
C ILE A 99 4.58 -4.67 -2.39
N ILE A 100 5.60 -3.93 -1.99
CA ILE A 100 5.91 -2.62 -2.57
C ILE A 100 7.40 -2.53 -2.90
N PRO A 101 7.79 -1.68 -3.88
CA PRO A 101 9.21 -1.37 -4.09
C PRO A 101 9.80 -0.75 -2.83
N ALA A 102 10.95 -1.24 -2.39
CA ALA A 102 11.60 -0.70 -1.18
C ALA A 102 11.89 0.80 -1.30
N LYS A 103 12.17 1.28 -2.51
CA LYS A 103 12.52 2.68 -2.76
C LYS A 103 11.42 3.69 -2.42
N ILE A 104 10.15 3.26 -2.35
CA ILE A 104 9.06 4.18 -2.01
C ILE A 104 8.77 4.24 -0.52
N ALA A 105 9.36 3.35 0.28
CA ALA A 105 9.13 3.29 1.71
C ALA A 105 10.11 4.20 2.46
N ILE A 106 9.63 4.81 3.53
CA ILE A 106 10.45 5.59 4.46
C ILE A 106 10.33 4.99 5.85
N LYS A 107 11.42 4.99 6.62
CA LYS A 107 11.38 4.54 8.00
C LYS A 107 10.64 5.55 8.87
N VAL A 108 9.82 5.02 9.77
CA VAL A 108 9.11 5.81 10.76
C VAL A 108 9.81 5.63 12.10
N PRO A 109 10.26 6.72 12.74
CA PRO A 109 10.91 6.63 14.06
C PRO A 109 9.98 6.02 15.10
N ASP A 110 10.58 5.34 16.09
CA ASP A 110 9.85 4.83 17.25
C ASP A 110 9.12 5.97 17.96
N GLY A 111 7.94 5.67 18.46
CA GLY A 111 7.12 6.64 19.17
C GLY A 111 6.15 7.43 18.30
N ILE A 112 6.23 7.28 16.97
CA ILE A 112 5.26 7.89 16.04
C ILE A 112 4.24 6.83 15.67
N SER A 113 2.95 7.13 15.81
CA SER A 113 1.87 6.22 15.45
C SER A 113 1.81 6.02 13.95
N HIS A 114 1.31 4.87 13.51
CA HIS A 114 1.11 4.60 12.09
C HIS A 114 0.12 5.58 11.47
N GLU A 115 -0.91 6.00 12.22
CA GLU A 115 -1.90 6.98 11.75
C GLU A 115 -1.25 8.32 11.40
N ILE A 116 -0.37 8.83 12.28
CA ILE A 116 0.36 10.08 12.03
C ILE A 116 1.36 9.89 10.88
N ALA A 117 2.05 8.75 10.83
CA ALA A 117 3.01 8.46 9.78
C ALA A 117 2.35 8.41 8.39
N ALA A 118 1.17 7.83 8.28
CA ALA A 118 0.43 7.77 7.02
C ALA A 118 0.06 9.17 6.52
N ILE A 119 -0.33 10.07 7.41
CA ILE A 119 -0.63 11.47 7.06
C ILE A 119 0.65 12.20 6.63
N ALA A 120 1.73 12.02 7.37
CA ALA A 120 2.99 12.72 7.11
C ALA A 120 3.65 12.30 5.80
N ALA A 121 3.43 11.08 5.33
CA ALA A 121 4.02 10.56 4.09
C ALA A 121 3.56 11.32 2.85
N ILE A 122 2.41 12.02 2.90
CA ILE A 122 1.90 12.83 1.79
C ILE A 122 2.51 14.22 1.79
N SER A 123 2.96 14.67 2.91
CA SER A 123 3.41 16.06 3.09
C SER A 123 4.75 16.33 2.43
#